data_90d79ec13faf5d1b9fa94167dc8c5f3c
#
_entry.id   90d79ec13faf5d1b9fa94167dc8c5f3c
#
_cell.length_a   1.000
_cell.length_b   1.000
_cell.length_c   1.000
_cell.angle_alpha   90.00
_cell.angle_beta   90.00
_cell.angle_gamma   90.00
#
_symmetry.space_group_name_H-M   'P 1'
#
loop_
_entity.id
_entity.type
_entity.pdbx_description
1 polymer ?
#
loop_
_entity_poly.entity_id
_entity_poly.type
_entity_poly.pdbx_seq_one_letter_code
_entity_poly.pdbx_strand_id
1 'polypeptide(L)'
;TMADSKEKLFSDFSPVSTEQWMEKVTADLKGADFEKKLVWKTNEGFKVKPFYRMEDLEGLKTTDALPGEFPYLRGTKKDNNEWLVRQEIKVECPKEANAKALDILNKGVDSLSFHVKAKELNAEYIETLLKDICAECVELNFSTCQGHVVELAELLVAYFQKKDYDLTKLQGSINYDYFNKILAKGKEKGDMVATAKALLEATASLPKYRVLNVNALTLNNAGSYIFQELGYALAWGNEYMNQLVDAGLPAAMVAKKIKFNFGISSNYFLEIAKFRAARMLWANIVASYSPECLRDCENKGKDNECRCAAKMKIHAETSSFNLTLFDAHVNLLRTQTEAMSAALAGVDSMTVTPFDKTYDAPNEFSER
;
A
#
# COMPACT_ATOMS: atom_id res chain seq x y z
N THR A 1 -18.78 -44.12 -3.77
CA THR A 1 -18.27 -42.77 -3.94
C THR A 1 -18.75 -42.24 -5.28
N MET A 2 -19.91 -41.55 -5.28
CA MET A 2 -20.40 -40.82 -6.45
C MET A 2 -19.46 -39.64 -6.70
N ALA A 3 -18.76 -39.67 -7.81
CA ALA A 3 -18.10 -38.47 -8.33
C ALA A 3 -19.23 -37.52 -8.78
N ASP A 4 -19.40 -36.42 -8.06
CA ASP A 4 -20.25 -35.33 -8.50
C ASP A 4 -19.72 -34.86 -9.88
N SER A 5 -20.46 -35.20 -10.93
CA SER A 5 -20.29 -34.59 -12.23
C SER A 5 -20.63 -33.14 -12.04
N LYS A 6 -19.63 -32.27 -11.97
CA LYS A 6 -19.82 -30.81 -11.97
C LYS A 6 -20.57 -30.46 -13.25
N GLU A 7 -21.88 -30.26 -13.12
CA GLU A 7 -22.71 -29.76 -14.19
C GLU A 7 -22.13 -28.41 -14.66
N LYS A 8 -21.83 -28.30 -15.96
CA LYS A 8 -21.26 -27.05 -16.48
C LYS A 8 -22.32 -25.96 -16.38
N LEU A 9 -22.01 -24.87 -15.74
CA LEU A 9 -22.88 -23.69 -15.72
C LEU A 9 -23.15 -23.23 -17.17
N PHE A 10 -24.38 -22.79 -17.42
CA PHE A 10 -24.84 -22.28 -18.72
C PHE A 10 -24.80 -23.30 -19.86
N SER A 11 -24.91 -24.62 -19.57
CA SER A 11 -24.96 -25.68 -20.58
C SER A 11 -26.13 -25.52 -21.57
N ASP A 12 -27.21 -24.83 -21.17
CA ASP A 12 -28.41 -24.57 -21.97
C ASP A 12 -28.21 -23.48 -23.05
N PHE A 13 -27.08 -22.79 -23.02
CA PHE A 13 -26.75 -21.74 -23.97
C PHE A 13 -25.68 -22.20 -24.96
N SER A 14 -25.97 -22.07 -26.24
CA SER A 14 -24.99 -22.38 -27.28
C SER A 14 -23.80 -21.42 -27.20
N PRO A 15 -22.55 -21.91 -27.35
CA PRO A 15 -21.37 -21.07 -27.43
C PRO A 15 -21.48 -20.08 -28.62
N VAL A 16 -21.17 -18.82 -28.37
CA VAL A 16 -21.13 -17.78 -29.40
C VAL A 16 -19.68 -17.43 -29.70
N SER A 17 -19.28 -17.47 -30.99
CA SER A 17 -17.93 -17.10 -31.40
C SER A 17 -17.69 -15.57 -31.28
N THR A 18 -16.43 -15.17 -31.31
CA THR A 18 -16.07 -13.75 -31.30
C THR A 18 -16.55 -13.04 -32.57
N GLU A 19 -16.53 -13.71 -33.72
CA GLU A 19 -17.02 -13.19 -34.98
C GLU A 19 -18.52 -12.90 -34.91
N GLN A 20 -19.32 -13.87 -34.42
CA GLN A 20 -20.77 -13.70 -34.23
C GLN A 20 -21.09 -12.58 -33.24
N TRP A 21 -20.30 -12.47 -32.15
CA TRP A 21 -20.42 -11.38 -31.21
C TRP A 21 -20.14 -10.03 -31.85
N MET A 22 -19.05 -9.92 -32.64
CA MET A 22 -18.67 -8.69 -33.34
C MET A 22 -19.65 -8.30 -34.43
N GLU A 23 -20.24 -9.24 -35.16
CA GLU A 23 -21.32 -9.00 -36.13
C GLU A 23 -22.52 -8.31 -35.43
N LYS A 24 -22.91 -8.83 -34.26
CA LYS A 24 -24.00 -8.25 -33.50
C LYS A 24 -23.66 -6.84 -33.00
N VAL A 25 -22.47 -6.64 -32.44
CA VAL A 25 -22.00 -5.32 -32.00
C VAL A 25 -21.99 -4.32 -33.17
N THR A 26 -21.50 -4.72 -34.34
CA THR A 26 -21.46 -3.88 -35.52
C THR A 26 -22.87 -3.48 -35.99
N ALA A 27 -23.80 -4.44 -35.97
CA ALA A 27 -25.19 -4.19 -36.34
C ALA A 27 -25.84 -3.19 -35.37
N ASP A 28 -25.58 -3.34 -34.05
CA ASP A 28 -26.13 -2.46 -33.01
C ASP A 28 -25.53 -1.03 -33.05
N LEU A 29 -24.31 -0.90 -33.55
CA LEU A 29 -23.65 0.40 -33.76
C LEU A 29 -24.21 1.18 -34.95
N LYS A 30 -25.05 0.57 -35.79
CA LYS A 30 -25.72 1.21 -36.93
C LYS A 30 -24.77 2.02 -37.85
N GLY A 31 -23.61 1.45 -38.16
CA GLY A 31 -22.60 2.06 -39.00
C GLY A 31 -21.59 2.98 -38.26
N ALA A 32 -21.69 3.13 -36.98
CA ALA A 32 -20.66 3.84 -36.20
C ALA A 32 -19.41 2.96 -36.03
N ASP A 33 -18.25 3.59 -36.10
CA ASP A 33 -16.95 2.93 -35.91
C ASP A 33 -16.77 2.41 -34.50
N PHE A 34 -16.44 1.12 -34.36
CA PHE A 34 -16.23 0.41 -33.09
C PHE A 34 -15.12 1.06 -32.24
N GLU A 35 -13.96 1.31 -32.86
CA GLU A 35 -12.80 1.88 -32.19
C GLU A 35 -13.09 3.28 -31.60
N LYS A 36 -13.82 4.12 -32.37
CA LYS A 36 -14.14 5.49 -31.95
C LYS A 36 -15.22 5.54 -30.85
N LYS A 37 -16.14 4.58 -30.85
CA LYS A 37 -17.30 4.61 -29.97
C LYS A 37 -17.11 3.85 -28.67
N LEU A 38 -16.41 2.71 -28.71
CA LEU A 38 -16.38 1.76 -27.61
C LEU A 38 -14.98 1.52 -27.04
N VAL A 39 -13.91 1.85 -27.77
CA VAL A 39 -12.54 1.62 -27.29
C VAL A 39 -12.02 2.85 -26.59
N TRP A 40 -11.68 2.70 -25.31
CA TRP A 40 -11.09 3.75 -24.53
C TRP A 40 -9.59 3.86 -24.78
N LYS A 41 -9.12 5.04 -25.15
CA LYS A 41 -7.69 5.38 -25.20
C LYS A 41 -7.29 5.93 -23.85
N THR A 42 -6.44 5.19 -23.14
CA THR A 42 -5.99 5.59 -21.81
C THR A 42 -4.89 6.64 -21.87
N ASN A 43 -4.70 7.36 -20.77
CA ASN A 43 -3.58 8.28 -20.62
C ASN A 43 -2.24 7.56 -20.50
N GLU A 44 -2.25 6.26 -20.17
CA GLU A 44 -1.10 5.37 -20.09
C GLU A 44 -0.57 4.96 -21.47
N GLY A 45 -1.27 5.30 -22.55
CA GLY A 45 -0.84 5.10 -23.93
C GLY A 45 -1.27 3.79 -24.55
N PHE A 46 -2.19 3.04 -23.93
CA PHE A 46 -2.80 1.83 -24.52
C PHE A 46 -4.33 1.96 -24.66
N LYS A 47 -4.92 1.02 -25.38
CA LYS A 47 -6.35 0.96 -25.62
C LYS A 47 -7.00 -0.11 -24.75
N VAL A 48 -8.16 0.21 -24.16
CA VAL A 48 -9.00 -0.73 -23.43
C VAL A 48 -10.24 -1.02 -24.23
N LYS A 49 -10.47 -2.31 -24.54
CA LYS A 49 -11.67 -2.77 -25.21
C LYS A 49 -12.87 -2.76 -24.27
N PRO A 50 -14.11 -2.66 -24.77
CA PRO A 50 -15.33 -2.72 -23.95
C PRO A 50 -15.60 -4.12 -23.37
N PHE A 51 -14.99 -5.16 -23.89
CA PHE A 51 -15.05 -6.54 -23.42
C PHE A 51 -13.77 -7.29 -23.77
N TYR A 52 -13.51 -8.38 -23.04
CA TYR A 52 -12.42 -9.31 -23.23
C TYR A 52 -12.95 -10.75 -23.19
N ARG A 53 -12.34 -11.63 -23.96
CA ARG A 53 -12.68 -13.04 -24.05
C ARG A 53 -11.47 -13.91 -23.73
N MET A 54 -11.65 -15.24 -23.66
CA MET A 54 -10.56 -16.16 -23.31
C MET A 54 -9.36 -16.08 -24.27
N GLU A 55 -9.60 -15.83 -25.53
CA GLU A 55 -8.56 -15.65 -26.55
C GLU A 55 -7.66 -14.42 -26.31
N ASP A 56 -8.17 -13.39 -25.63
CA ASP A 56 -7.38 -12.24 -25.24
C ASP A 56 -6.33 -12.57 -24.15
N LEU A 57 -6.41 -13.74 -23.52
CA LEU A 57 -5.42 -14.23 -22.57
C LEU A 57 -4.28 -15.02 -23.22
N GLU A 58 -4.43 -15.41 -24.49
CA GLU A 58 -3.43 -16.18 -25.20
C GLU A 58 -2.12 -15.38 -25.33
N GLY A 59 -1.01 -16.02 -25.01
CA GLY A 59 0.31 -15.40 -25.07
C GLY A 59 0.67 -14.47 -23.92
N LEU A 60 -0.23 -14.24 -22.95
CA LEU A 60 0.08 -13.46 -21.75
C LEU A 60 0.91 -14.29 -20.78
N LYS A 61 2.14 -13.85 -20.49
CA LYS A 61 3.06 -14.52 -19.55
C LYS A 61 2.66 -14.39 -18.07
N THR A 62 1.61 -13.63 -17.78
CA THR A 62 1.17 -13.29 -16.42
C THR A 62 -0.01 -14.13 -15.94
N THR A 63 -0.64 -14.92 -16.80
CA THR A 63 -1.83 -15.73 -16.47
C THR A 63 -1.54 -16.85 -15.50
N ASP A 64 -0.33 -17.42 -15.55
CA ASP A 64 0.08 -18.56 -14.73
C ASP A 64 0.72 -18.16 -13.40
N ALA A 65 0.84 -16.85 -13.12
CA ALA A 65 1.40 -16.35 -11.86
C ALA A 65 0.50 -16.72 -10.67
N LEU A 66 1.10 -17.30 -9.63
CA LEU A 66 0.41 -17.66 -8.39
C LEU A 66 0.64 -16.62 -7.28
N PRO A 67 -0.30 -16.49 -6.33
CA PRO A 67 -0.12 -15.64 -5.16
C PRO A 67 1.10 -16.10 -4.32
N GLY A 68 1.84 -15.14 -3.78
CA GLY A 68 3.01 -15.40 -2.94
C GLY A 68 4.28 -15.82 -3.69
N GLU A 69 4.22 -16.02 -5.01
CA GLU A 69 5.38 -16.37 -5.83
C GLU A 69 6.07 -15.13 -6.43
N PHE A 70 7.40 -15.17 -6.45
CA PHE A 70 8.19 -14.14 -7.09
C PHE A 70 7.88 -14.07 -8.60
N PRO A 71 7.71 -12.90 -9.20
CA PRO A 71 7.90 -11.52 -8.68
C PRO A 71 6.65 -10.88 -8.02
N TYR A 72 5.80 -11.64 -7.39
CA TYR A 72 4.67 -11.20 -6.57
C TYR A 72 3.55 -10.46 -7.32
N LEU A 73 3.38 -10.73 -8.58
CA LEU A 73 2.34 -10.13 -9.42
C LEU A 73 0.93 -10.28 -8.80
N ARG A 74 0.59 -11.48 -8.34
CA ARG A 74 -0.72 -11.83 -7.77
C ARG A 74 -0.85 -11.51 -6.27
N GLY A 75 0.20 -11.01 -5.64
CA GLY A 75 0.24 -10.68 -4.22
C GLY A 75 1.44 -11.29 -3.50
N THR A 76 1.73 -10.79 -2.31
CA THR A 76 2.82 -11.28 -1.45
C THR A 76 2.39 -12.39 -0.49
N LYS A 77 1.09 -12.59 -0.30
CA LYS A 77 0.45 -13.59 0.55
C LYS A 77 0.04 -14.79 -0.30
N LYS A 78 0.25 -16.01 0.20
CA LYS A 78 -0.02 -17.24 -0.53
C LYS A 78 -1.44 -17.76 -0.30
N ASP A 79 -1.88 -17.75 0.96
CA ASP A 79 -3.04 -18.54 1.40
C ASP A 79 -4.28 -17.70 1.73
N ASN A 80 -4.12 -16.36 1.79
CA ASN A 80 -5.22 -15.44 2.11
C ASN A 80 -5.04 -14.10 1.41
N ASN A 81 -6.08 -13.25 1.51
CA ASN A 81 -6.05 -11.87 1.03
C ASN A 81 -6.45 -10.90 2.15
N GLU A 82 -6.03 -11.18 3.39
CA GLU A 82 -6.30 -10.30 4.53
C GLU A 82 -5.55 -8.97 4.37
N TRP A 83 -6.20 -7.88 4.69
CA TRP A 83 -5.62 -6.54 4.79
C TRP A 83 -6.02 -5.91 6.11
N LEU A 84 -5.19 -5.00 6.61
CA LEU A 84 -5.46 -4.28 7.84
C LEU A 84 -6.29 -3.02 7.55
N VAL A 85 -7.30 -2.79 8.38
CA VAL A 85 -8.10 -1.56 8.37
C VAL A 85 -7.39 -0.52 9.22
N ARG A 86 -6.88 0.53 8.57
CA ARG A 86 -6.12 1.59 9.25
C ARG A 86 -6.95 2.84 9.42
N GLN A 87 -6.85 3.44 10.59
CA GLN A 87 -7.36 4.78 10.86
C GLN A 87 -6.25 5.70 11.39
N GLU A 88 -6.23 6.94 10.89
CA GLU A 88 -5.30 7.96 11.32
C GLU A 88 -5.87 8.76 12.50
N ILE A 89 -5.02 9.03 13.49
CA ILE A 89 -5.32 9.87 14.64
C ILE A 89 -4.27 10.97 14.73
N LYS A 90 -4.71 12.22 14.53
CA LYS A 90 -3.89 13.38 14.83
C LYS A 90 -3.87 13.60 16.33
N VAL A 91 -2.70 13.46 16.95
CA VAL A 91 -2.56 13.55 18.40
C VAL A 91 -2.45 15.01 18.81
N GLU A 92 -3.55 15.61 19.23
CA GLU A 92 -3.56 16.92 19.89
C GLU A 92 -3.30 16.79 21.38
N CYS A 93 -3.92 15.79 22.02
CA CYS A 93 -3.73 15.38 23.41
C CYS A 93 -3.56 13.85 23.47
N PRO A 94 -2.50 13.29 24.08
CA PRO A 94 -2.26 11.85 24.10
C PRO A 94 -3.36 11.05 24.78
N LYS A 95 -3.99 11.60 25.84
CA LYS A 95 -5.09 10.94 26.55
C LYS A 95 -6.35 10.82 25.70
N GLU A 96 -6.72 11.88 24.97
CA GLU A 96 -7.89 11.87 24.07
C GLU A 96 -7.64 10.97 22.85
N ALA A 97 -6.42 11.03 22.29
CA ALA A 97 -6.01 10.16 21.20
C ALA A 97 -6.03 8.67 21.60
N ASN A 98 -5.61 8.35 22.82
CA ASN A 98 -5.71 7.00 23.37
C ASN A 98 -7.17 6.54 23.51
N ALA A 99 -8.04 7.38 24.06
CA ALA A 99 -9.47 7.07 24.19
C ALA A 99 -10.12 6.81 22.84
N LYS A 100 -9.81 7.65 21.82
CA LYS A 100 -10.26 7.42 20.44
C LYS A 100 -9.69 6.12 19.86
N ALA A 101 -8.41 5.84 20.08
CA ALA A 101 -7.77 4.62 19.60
C ALA A 101 -8.46 3.36 20.16
N LEU A 102 -8.72 3.30 21.44
CA LEU A 102 -9.42 2.18 22.10
C LEU A 102 -10.86 2.02 21.57
N ASP A 103 -11.58 3.12 21.32
CA ASP A 103 -12.93 3.10 20.77
C ASP A 103 -12.95 2.51 19.37
N ILE A 104 -12.08 2.98 18.45
CA ILE A 104 -12.05 2.51 17.07
C ILE A 104 -11.52 1.08 16.92
N LEU A 105 -10.61 0.64 17.80
CA LEU A 105 -10.18 -0.76 17.87
C LEU A 105 -11.37 -1.69 18.20
N ASN A 106 -12.26 -1.28 19.11
CA ASN A 106 -13.48 -2.01 19.41
C ASN A 106 -14.52 -2.00 18.27
N LYS A 107 -14.34 -1.10 17.29
CA LYS A 107 -15.19 -0.98 16.10
C LYS A 107 -14.63 -1.71 14.87
N GLY A 108 -13.52 -2.42 15.02
CA GLY A 108 -12.94 -3.29 13.97
C GLY A 108 -11.74 -2.71 13.24
N VAL A 109 -11.18 -1.60 13.68
CA VAL A 109 -9.87 -1.11 13.23
C VAL A 109 -8.79 -2.00 13.86
N ASP A 110 -7.80 -2.40 13.09
CA ASP A 110 -6.68 -3.27 13.52
C ASP A 110 -5.28 -2.68 13.19
N SER A 111 -5.26 -1.49 12.59
CA SER A 111 -4.05 -0.72 12.32
C SER A 111 -4.28 0.75 12.71
N LEU A 112 -3.47 1.27 13.62
CA LEU A 112 -3.52 2.65 14.05
C LEU A 112 -2.38 3.45 13.43
N SER A 113 -2.65 4.70 13.05
CA SER A 113 -1.63 5.65 12.60
C SER A 113 -1.70 6.93 13.44
N PHE A 114 -0.67 7.18 14.23
CA PHE A 114 -0.58 8.37 15.08
C PHE A 114 0.33 9.42 14.47
N HIS A 115 -0.21 10.62 14.28
CA HIS A 115 0.61 11.80 13.97
C HIS A 115 0.90 12.56 15.28
N VAL A 116 2.14 12.42 15.79
CA VAL A 116 2.55 12.93 17.08
C VAL A 116 3.31 14.26 16.98
N LYS A 117 3.08 15.15 17.97
CA LYS A 117 3.76 16.44 18.04
C LYS A 117 5.16 16.29 18.60
N ALA A 118 6.17 16.65 17.82
CA ALA A 118 7.58 16.51 18.20
C ALA A 118 7.96 17.23 19.51
N LYS A 119 7.38 18.40 19.77
CA LYS A 119 7.71 19.22 20.94
C LYS A 119 7.28 18.63 22.29
N GLU A 120 6.37 17.68 22.26
CA GLU A 120 5.78 17.07 23.47
C GLU A 120 6.27 15.64 23.68
N LEU A 121 7.16 15.14 22.81
CA LEU A 121 7.65 13.77 22.86
C LEU A 121 8.48 13.53 24.14
N ASN A 122 8.05 12.54 24.91
CA ASN A 122 8.78 11.98 26.04
C ASN A 122 8.19 10.61 26.42
N ALA A 123 8.78 9.93 27.39
CA ALA A 123 8.33 8.59 27.80
C ALA A 123 6.90 8.58 28.34
N GLU A 124 6.49 9.59 29.11
CA GLU A 124 5.14 9.70 29.68
C GLU A 124 4.08 9.93 28.59
N TYR A 125 4.43 10.73 27.57
CA TYR A 125 3.57 10.92 26.39
C TYR A 125 3.28 9.60 25.70
N ILE A 126 4.32 8.80 25.41
CA ILE A 126 4.16 7.49 24.76
C ILE A 126 3.38 6.52 25.64
N GLU A 127 3.67 6.49 26.94
CA GLU A 127 2.95 5.64 27.91
C GLU A 127 1.47 5.99 27.99
N THR A 128 1.13 7.27 27.97
CA THR A 128 -0.26 7.75 27.96
C THR A 128 -0.96 7.42 26.63
N LEU A 129 -0.28 7.66 25.52
CA LEU A 129 -0.84 7.43 24.18
C LEU A 129 -1.15 5.96 23.92
N LEU A 130 -0.27 5.06 24.37
CA LEU A 130 -0.38 3.63 24.09
C LEU A 130 -0.95 2.81 25.27
N LYS A 131 -1.49 3.49 26.28
CA LYS A 131 -2.08 2.82 27.44
C LYS A 131 -3.18 1.85 27.00
N ASP A 132 -3.12 0.64 27.53
CA ASP A 132 -4.10 -0.45 27.30
C ASP A 132 -4.26 -0.91 25.83
N ILE A 133 -3.36 -0.47 24.94
CA ILE A 133 -3.29 -0.96 23.56
C ILE A 133 -2.31 -2.15 23.50
N CYS A 134 -2.78 -3.32 23.05
CA CYS A 134 -1.96 -4.50 22.84
C CYS A 134 -1.12 -4.34 21.57
N ALA A 135 0.14 -3.95 21.71
CA ALA A 135 1.04 -3.73 20.56
C ALA A 135 1.35 -5.00 19.75
N GLU A 136 1.18 -6.19 20.32
CA GLU A 136 1.34 -7.47 19.60
C GLU A 136 0.12 -7.81 18.72
N CYS A 137 -1.05 -7.21 19.01
CA CYS A 137 -2.31 -7.49 18.34
C CYS A 137 -2.67 -6.44 17.29
N VAL A 138 -2.11 -5.23 17.39
CA VAL A 138 -2.44 -4.05 16.57
C VAL A 138 -1.20 -3.57 15.81
N GLU A 139 -1.35 -3.29 14.53
CA GLU A 139 -0.30 -2.63 13.77
C GLU A 139 -0.22 -1.14 14.17
N LEU A 140 0.93 -0.71 14.68
CA LEU A 140 1.12 0.66 15.18
C LEU A 140 2.03 1.47 14.26
N ASN A 141 1.50 2.52 13.67
CA ASN A 141 2.22 3.40 12.75
C ASN A 141 2.34 4.80 13.35
N PHE A 142 3.51 5.41 13.19
CA PHE A 142 3.79 6.72 13.76
C PHE A 142 4.39 7.65 12.73
N SER A 143 4.02 8.93 12.81
CA SER A 143 4.63 10.01 12.07
C SER A 143 4.86 11.21 12.97
N THR A 144 5.96 11.93 12.73
CA THR A 144 6.30 13.16 13.45
C THR A 144 7.12 14.09 12.54
N CYS A 145 7.54 15.23 13.06
CA CYS A 145 8.54 16.06 12.37
C CYS A 145 9.83 15.25 12.15
N GLN A 146 10.32 15.25 10.91
CA GLN A 146 11.44 14.37 10.49
C GLN A 146 12.72 14.51 11.32
N GLY A 147 12.97 15.67 11.93
CA GLY A 147 14.11 15.87 12.84
C GLY A 147 13.99 15.12 14.17
N HIS A 148 12.85 14.54 14.48
CA HIS A 148 12.56 13.82 15.74
C HIS A 148 12.19 12.34 15.53
N VAL A 149 12.38 11.79 14.32
CA VAL A 149 12.01 10.41 14.03
C VAL A 149 12.87 9.39 14.79
N VAL A 150 14.13 9.69 15.02
CA VAL A 150 15.06 8.83 15.78
C VAL A 150 14.68 8.84 17.25
N GLU A 151 14.47 10.02 17.84
CA GLU A 151 13.98 10.18 19.22
C GLU A 151 12.67 9.41 19.44
N LEU A 152 11.71 9.54 18.51
CA LEU A 152 10.46 8.80 18.57
C LEU A 152 10.71 7.29 18.54
N ALA A 153 11.62 6.81 17.68
CA ALA A 153 11.96 5.40 17.61
C ALA A 153 12.55 4.86 18.91
N GLU A 154 13.47 5.59 19.50
CA GLU A 154 14.09 5.23 20.79
C GLU A 154 13.05 5.17 21.93
N LEU A 155 12.16 6.15 22.00
CA LEU A 155 11.07 6.17 22.97
C LEU A 155 10.10 4.99 22.81
N LEU A 156 9.75 4.64 21.58
CA LEU A 156 8.87 3.51 21.28
C LEU A 156 9.54 2.17 21.65
N VAL A 157 10.80 1.98 21.29
CA VAL A 157 11.55 0.76 21.63
C VAL A 157 11.66 0.62 23.15
N ALA A 158 12.01 1.69 23.86
CA ALA A 158 12.07 1.70 25.31
C ALA A 158 10.71 1.36 25.97
N TYR A 159 9.62 1.90 25.43
CA TYR A 159 8.26 1.58 25.88
C TYR A 159 7.94 0.10 25.69
N PHE A 160 8.19 -0.46 24.48
CA PHE A 160 7.89 -1.86 24.19
C PHE A 160 8.72 -2.82 25.07
N GLN A 161 9.99 -2.50 25.32
CA GLN A 161 10.85 -3.24 26.23
C GLN A 161 10.33 -3.16 27.69
N LYS A 162 9.95 -1.97 28.15
CA LYS A 162 9.36 -1.78 29.50
C LYS A 162 8.08 -2.60 29.72
N LYS A 163 7.30 -2.80 28.64
CA LYS A 163 6.06 -3.59 28.67
C LYS A 163 6.27 -5.09 28.46
N ASP A 164 7.51 -5.52 28.27
CA ASP A 164 7.90 -6.93 28.05
C ASP A 164 7.23 -7.57 26.84
N TYR A 165 6.97 -6.77 25.78
CA TYR A 165 6.45 -7.29 24.52
C TYR A 165 7.50 -8.09 23.75
N ASP A 166 7.08 -9.12 23.02
CA ASP A 166 7.92 -9.80 22.04
C ASP A 166 8.16 -8.89 20.82
N LEU A 167 9.29 -8.19 20.82
CA LEU A 167 9.65 -7.21 19.79
C LEU A 167 9.65 -7.80 18.36
N THR A 168 9.82 -9.13 18.24
CA THR A 168 9.81 -9.82 16.94
C THR A 168 8.41 -9.98 16.34
N LYS A 169 7.37 -9.84 17.17
CA LYS A 169 5.97 -9.90 16.74
C LYS A 169 5.43 -8.53 16.35
N LEU A 170 5.95 -7.45 16.94
CA LEU A 170 5.44 -6.11 16.74
C LEU A 170 5.52 -5.68 15.27
N GLN A 171 4.39 -5.17 14.76
CA GLN A 171 4.26 -4.68 13.40
C GLN A 171 3.89 -3.20 13.39
N GLY A 172 4.43 -2.48 12.43
CA GLY A 172 4.13 -1.06 12.30
C GLY A 172 5.13 -0.30 11.44
N SER A 173 5.10 1.01 11.61
CA SER A 173 6.04 1.89 10.92
C SER A 173 6.33 3.16 11.72
N ILE A 174 7.52 3.71 11.47
CA ILE A 174 7.88 5.08 11.84
C ILE A 174 8.19 5.79 10.53
N ASN A 175 7.33 6.71 10.12
CA ASN A 175 7.35 7.26 8.77
C ASN A 175 8.44 8.33 8.62
N TYR A 176 9.63 7.93 8.20
CA TYR A 176 10.66 8.82 7.72
C TYR A 176 10.58 8.91 6.19
N ASP A 177 10.24 10.10 5.67
CA ASP A 177 10.07 10.36 4.26
C ASP A 177 10.81 11.63 3.83
N TYR A 178 12.08 11.46 3.51
CA TYR A 178 12.96 12.55 3.12
C TYR A 178 12.51 13.23 1.83
N PHE A 179 12.21 12.45 0.80
CA PHE A 179 11.89 12.97 -0.52
C PHE A 179 10.52 13.64 -0.58
N ASN A 180 9.50 13.13 0.16
CA ASN A 180 8.20 13.80 0.24
C ASN A 180 8.30 15.22 0.77
N LYS A 181 9.23 15.44 1.69
CA LYS A 181 9.46 16.78 2.25
C LYS A 181 10.06 17.72 1.22
N ILE A 182 10.99 17.23 0.39
CA ILE A 182 11.57 18.01 -0.71
C ILE A 182 10.47 18.36 -1.72
N LEU A 183 9.66 17.38 -2.13
CA LEU A 183 8.54 17.60 -3.04
C LEU A 183 7.53 18.61 -2.50
N ALA A 184 7.13 18.48 -1.25
CA ALA A 184 6.09 19.34 -0.66
C ALA A 184 6.59 20.76 -0.31
N LYS A 185 7.90 20.95 -0.01
CA LYS A 185 8.43 22.20 0.52
C LYS A 185 9.57 22.81 -0.30
N GLY A 186 10.07 22.11 -1.33
CA GLY A 186 11.14 22.56 -2.20
C GLY A 186 12.50 22.76 -1.48
N LYS A 187 12.69 22.15 -0.31
CA LYS A 187 13.89 22.33 0.51
C LYS A 187 14.39 21.01 1.07
N GLU A 188 15.64 20.74 0.85
CA GLU A 188 16.36 19.70 1.58
C GLU A 188 16.58 20.11 3.04
N LYS A 189 16.48 19.15 3.94
CA LYS A 189 16.74 19.38 5.36
C LYS A 189 17.35 18.15 6.01
N GLY A 190 18.59 18.27 6.44
CA GLY A 190 19.34 17.21 7.09
C GLY A 190 19.99 16.23 6.11
N ASP A 191 20.74 15.30 6.67
CA ASP A 191 21.40 14.21 5.95
C ASP A 191 20.50 12.98 5.95
N MET A 192 20.05 12.56 4.77
CA MET A 192 19.15 11.41 4.60
C MET A 192 19.83 10.12 5.05
N VAL A 193 21.07 9.90 4.63
CA VAL A 193 21.81 8.67 4.93
C VAL A 193 22.11 8.54 6.41
N ALA A 194 22.57 9.61 7.05
CA ALA A 194 22.87 9.63 8.47
C ALA A 194 21.60 9.38 9.30
N THR A 195 20.48 10.07 8.97
CA THR A 195 19.20 9.89 9.68
C THR A 195 18.64 8.48 9.48
N ALA A 196 18.68 7.95 8.25
CA ALA A 196 18.22 6.60 7.97
C ALA A 196 19.04 5.55 8.72
N LYS A 197 20.38 5.66 8.77
CA LYS A 197 21.24 4.78 9.53
C LYS A 197 20.91 4.80 11.02
N ALA A 198 20.79 5.97 11.62
CA ALA A 198 20.43 6.13 13.03
C ALA A 198 19.05 5.51 13.33
N LEU A 199 18.07 5.71 12.44
CA LEU A 199 16.74 5.15 12.59
C LEU A 199 16.73 3.61 12.44
N LEU A 200 17.50 3.07 11.52
CA LEU A 200 17.67 1.63 11.34
C LEU A 200 18.34 0.99 12.57
N GLU A 201 19.33 1.66 13.15
CA GLU A 201 19.99 1.23 14.38
C GLU A 201 19.04 1.27 15.57
N ALA A 202 18.34 2.38 15.79
CA ALA A 202 17.36 2.54 16.87
C ALA A 202 16.24 1.49 16.81
N THR A 203 15.86 1.02 15.60
CA THR A 203 14.81 0.03 15.38
C THR A 203 15.33 -1.37 15.05
N ALA A 204 16.60 -1.68 15.33
CA ALA A 204 17.19 -2.97 15.01
C ALA A 204 16.48 -4.14 15.71
N SER A 205 15.96 -3.93 16.91
CA SER A 205 15.18 -4.89 17.69
C SER A 205 13.76 -5.13 17.16
N LEU A 206 13.27 -4.29 16.22
CA LEU A 206 11.94 -4.35 15.62
C LEU A 206 12.01 -4.81 14.15
N PRO A 207 12.17 -6.12 13.87
CA PRO A 207 12.45 -6.61 12.52
C PRO A 207 11.29 -6.36 11.54
N LYS A 208 10.04 -6.28 12.02
CA LYS A 208 8.85 -6.08 11.20
C LYS A 208 8.42 -4.61 11.06
N TYR A 209 9.08 -3.68 11.76
CA TYR A 209 8.83 -2.25 11.58
C TYR A 209 9.45 -1.74 10.29
N ARG A 210 8.70 -0.90 9.59
CA ARG A 210 9.13 -0.18 8.39
C ARG A 210 9.47 1.26 8.78
N VAL A 211 10.62 1.75 8.35
CA VAL A 211 11.09 3.06 8.80
C VAL A 211 11.47 4.01 7.66
N LEU A 212 11.52 3.50 6.43
CA LEU A 212 11.69 4.29 5.22
C LEU A 212 10.36 4.33 4.47
N ASN A 213 9.82 5.53 4.29
CA ASN A 213 8.50 5.70 3.70
C ASN A 213 8.60 6.33 2.31
N VAL A 214 7.82 5.80 1.37
CA VAL A 214 7.58 6.36 0.04
C VAL A 214 6.11 6.79 -0.01
N ASN A 215 5.84 8.08 0.20
CA ASN A 215 4.49 8.60 0.26
C ASN A 215 3.98 9.08 -1.11
N ALA A 216 3.77 8.14 -2.02
CA ALA A 216 3.26 8.41 -3.36
C ALA A 216 1.81 8.96 -3.36
N LEU A 217 1.08 8.82 -2.24
CA LEU A 217 -0.22 9.47 -2.04
C LEU A 217 -0.17 10.98 -2.30
N THR A 218 0.94 11.64 -1.97
CA THR A 218 1.14 13.07 -2.26
C THR A 218 1.03 13.37 -3.74
N LEU A 219 1.59 12.51 -4.59
CA LEU A 219 1.52 12.64 -6.05
C LEU A 219 0.11 12.36 -6.57
N ASN A 220 -0.53 11.32 -6.05
CA ASN A 220 -1.91 10.96 -6.40
C ASN A 220 -2.87 12.11 -6.07
N ASN A 221 -2.80 12.66 -4.86
CA ASN A 221 -3.64 13.78 -4.42
C ASN A 221 -3.34 15.09 -5.17
N ALA A 222 -2.19 15.18 -5.81
CA ALA A 222 -1.83 16.29 -6.71
C ALA A 222 -2.32 16.06 -8.16
N GLY A 223 -2.99 14.95 -8.46
CA GLY A 223 -3.56 14.65 -9.77
C GLY A 223 -2.63 13.90 -10.73
N SER A 224 -1.59 13.23 -10.23
CA SER A 224 -0.76 12.36 -11.06
C SER A 224 -1.56 11.23 -11.69
N TYR A 225 -1.26 10.91 -12.94
CA TYR A 225 -1.78 9.70 -13.56
C TYR A 225 -1.20 8.45 -12.88
N ILE A 226 -1.88 7.32 -13.00
CA ILE A 226 -1.51 6.04 -12.37
C ILE A 226 -0.06 5.65 -12.67
N PHE A 227 0.36 5.73 -13.94
CA PHE A 227 1.73 5.40 -14.34
C PHE A 227 2.78 6.38 -13.81
N GLN A 228 2.43 7.65 -13.63
CA GLN A 228 3.32 8.67 -13.05
C GLN A 228 3.52 8.41 -11.56
N GLU A 229 2.43 8.21 -10.81
CA GLU A 229 2.49 7.85 -9.39
C GLU A 229 3.37 6.62 -9.18
N LEU A 230 3.11 5.54 -9.97
CA LEU A 230 3.90 4.31 -9.88
C LEU A 230 5.37 4.51 -10.22
N GLY A 231 5.65 5.17 -11.34
CA GLY A 231 7.04 5.41 -11.80
C GLY A 231 7.86 6.22 -10.80
N TYR A 232 7.28 7.30 -10.30
CA TYR A 232 7.95 8.13 -9.27
C TYR A 232 8.10 7.41 -7.94
N ALA A 233 7.11 6.62 -7.51
CA ALA A 233 7.21 5.83 -6.29
C ALA A 233 8.34 4.80 -6.36
N LEU A 234 8.47 4.11 -7.50
CA LEU A 234 9.55 3.15 -7.71
C LEU A 234 10.93 3.83 -7.76
N ALA A 235 11.04 4.98 -8.45
CA ALA A 235 12.27 5.76 -8.46
C ALA A 235 12.67 6.22 -7.06
N TRP A 236 11.71 6.67 -6.28
CA TRP A 236 11.89 7.10 -4.89
C TRP A 236 12.37 5.94 -3.99
N GLY A 237 11.71 4.78 -4.07
CA GLY A 237 12.16 3.59 -3.34
C GLY A 237 13.55 3.13 -3.79
N ASN A 238 13.84 3.18 -5.11
CA ASN A 238 15.14 2.84 -5.65
C ASN A 238 16.24 3.80 -5.17
N GLU A 239 15.93 5.08 -5.00
CA GLU A 239 16.88 6.06 -4.49
C GLU A 239 17.28 5.78 -3.03
N TYR A 240 16.34 5.36 -2.18
CA TYR A 240 16.68 4.85 -0.85
C TYR A 240 17.60 3.63 -0.93
N MET A 241 17.28 2.67 -1.81
CA MET A 241 18.14 1.50 -2.02
C MET A 241 19.54 1.91 -2.43
N ASN A 242 19.66 2.75 -3.46
CA ASN A 242 20.91 3.19 -4.02
C ASN A 242 21.81 3.86 -2.97
N GLN A 243 21.33 4.93 -2.35
CA GLN A 243 22.14 5.71 -1.40
C GLN A 243 22.52 4.91 -0.15
N LEU A 244 21.62 4.07 0.37
CA LEU A 244 21.90 3.31 1.59
C LEU A 244 22.79 2.09 1.34
N VAL A 245 22.67 1.44 0.18
CA VAL A 245 23.57 0.34 -0.22
C VAL A 245 24.96 0.89 -0.52
N ASP A 246 25.09 2.02 -1.22
CA ASP A 246 26.37 2.68 -1.45
C ASP A 246 27.02 3.14 -0.13
N ALA A 247 26.21 3.46 0.88
CA ALA A 247 26.67 3.77 2.23
C ALA A 247 27.03 2.52 3.06
N GLY A 248 27.04 1.33 2.46
CA GLY A 248 27.49 0.07 3.04
C GLY A 248 26.42 -0.75 3.78
N LEU A 249 25.13 -0.42 3.64
CA LEU A 249 24.06 -1.20 4.26
C LEU A 249 23.65 -2.39 3.38
N PRO A 250 23.37 -3.58 3.97
CA PRO A 250 22.92 -4.73 3.19
C PRO A 250 21.59 -4.47 2.46
N ALA A 251 21.54 -4.73 1.16
CA ALA A 251 20.38 -4.49 0.32
C ALA A 251 19.10 -5.16 0.85
N ALA A 252 19.20 -6.41 1.33
CA ALA A 252 18.08 -7.13 1.93
C ALA A 252 17.51 -6.45 3.18
N MET A 253 18.37 -5.81 3.99
CA MET A 253 17.94 -5.07 5.18
C MET A 253 17.21 -3.78 4.77
N VAL A 254 17.79 -3.00 3.85
CA VAL A 254 17.19 -1.74 3.38
C VAL A 254 15.82 -2.00 2.75
N ALA A 255 15.72 -2.95 1.82
CA ALA A 255 14.46 -3.28 1.14
C ALA A 255 13.34 -3.66 2.12
N LYS A 256 13.67 -4.45 3.15
CA LYS A 256 12.72 -4.86 4.20
C LYS A 256 12.24 -3.70 5.09
N LYS A 257 12.89 -2.55 5.04
CA LYS A 257 12.53 -1.38 5.87
C LYS A 257 11.75 -0.30 5.08
N ILE A 258 11.58 -0.48 3.78
CA ILE A 258 10.81 0.43 2.93
C ILE A 258 9.32 0.05 2.95
N LYS A 259 8.45 1.06 3.07
CA LYS A 259 7.00 0.97 2.93
C LYS A 259 6.54 1.98 1.88
N PHE A 260 5.60 1.55 1.05
CA PHE A 260 4.98 2.39 0.02
C PHE A 260 3.55 2.75 0.42
N ASN A 261 3.23 4.04 0.40
CA ASN A 261 1.88 4.54 0.55
C ASN A 261 1.40 5.04 -0.81
N PHE A 262 0.37 4.41 -1.36
CA PHE A 262 -0.24 4.79 -2.64
C PHE A 262 -1.63 5.37 -2.44
N GLY A 263 -2.03 6.27 -3.34
CA GLY A 263 -3.41 6.65 -3.50
C GLY A 263 -4.20 5.60 -4.28
N ILE A 264 -5.50 5.62 -4.13
CA ILE A 264 -6.43 4.81 -4.93
C ILE A 264 -7.34 5.78 -5.67
N SER A 265 -7.25 5.81 -7.00
CA SER A 265 -8.09 6.65 -7.85
C SER A 265 -9.37 5.94 -8.28
N SER A 266 -10.22 6.63 -9.04
CA SER A 266 -11.50 6.09 -9.53
C SER A 266 -11.38 5.09 -10.68
N ASN A 267 -10.19 4.87 -11.24
CA ASN A 267 -9.98 3.94 -12.37
C ASN A 267 -9.84 2.50 -11.88
N TYR A 268 -10.94 1.89 -11.50
CA TYR A 268 -11.05 0.61 -10.79
C TYR A 268 -10.08 -0.49 -11.26
N PHE A 269 -10.13 -0.88 -12.53
CA PHE A 269 -9.28 -1.96 -13.06
C PHE A 269 -7.81 -1.53 -13.24
N LEU A 270 -7.58 -0.26 -13.58
CA LEU A 270 -6.21 0.25 -13.70
C LEU A 270 -5.53 0.37 -12.34
N GLU A 271 -6.27 0.65 -11.27
CA GLU A 271 -5.73 0.61 -9.91
C GLU A 271 -5.34 -0.81 -9.49
N ILE A 272 -6.15 -1.82 -9.80
CA ILE A 272 -5.78 -3.23 -9.58
C ILE A 272 -4.49 -3.55 -10.34
N ALA A 273 -4.38 -3.12 -11.59
CA ALA A 273 -3.20 -3.32 -12.43
C ALA A 273 -1.97 -2.58 -11.87
N LYS A 274 -2.13 -1.34 -11.38
CA LYS A 274 -1.07 -0.56 -10.74
C LYS A 274 -0.43 -1.32 -9.58
N PHE A 275 -1.20 -1.81 -8.63
CA PHE A 275 -0.67 -2.53 -7.47
C PHE A 275 0.00 -3.85 -7.84
N ARG A 276 -0.53 -4.55 -8.85
CA ARG A 276 0.10 -5.76 -9.38
C ARG A 276 1.43 -5.46 -10.06
N ALA A 277 1.46 -4.45 -10.91
CA ALA A 277 2.67 -3.97 -11.56
C ALA A 277 3.70 -3.46 -10.56
N ALA A 278 3.26 -2.70 -9.53
CA ALA A 278 4.13 -2.18 -8.48
C ALA A 278 4.92 -3.29 -7.79
N ARG A 279 4.26 -4.38 -7.39
CA ARG A 279 4.94 -5.50 -6.73
C ARG A 279 5.95 -6.18 -7.64
N MET A 280 5.56 -6.44 -8.89
CA MET A 280 6.44 -7.09 -9.85
C MET A 280 7.67 -6.23 -10.18
N LEU A 281 7.47 -4.96 -10.45
CA LEU A 281 8.56 -4.03 -10.78
C LEU A 281 9.49 -3.83 -9.58
N TRP A 282 8.93 -3.64 -8.39
CA TRP A 282 9.72 -3.51 -7.17
C TRP A 282 10.53 -4.77 -6.87
N ALA A 283 9.94 -5.95 -7.04
CA ALA A 283 10.63 -7.21 -6.84
C ALA A 283 11.86 -7.33 -7.77
N ASN A 284 11.72 -6.91 -9.03
CA ASN A 284 12.83 -6.91 -9.98
C ASN A 284 13.89 -5.84 -9.64
N ILE A 285 13.48 -4.65 -9.18
CA ILE A 285 14.41 -3.62 -8.71
C ILE A 285 15.24 -4.17 -7.55
N VAL A 286 14.60 -4.73 -6.52
CA VAL A 286 15.33 -5.29 -5.37
C VAL A 286 16.24 -6.45 -5.79
N ALA A 287 15.78 -7.33 -6.68
CA ALA A 287 16.59 -8.43 -7.20
C ALA A 287 17.88 -7.95 -7.90
N SER A 288 17.83 -6.79 -8.58
CA SER A 288 19.02 -6.22 -9.25
C SER A 288 20.14 -5.83 -8.29
N TYR A 289 19.84 -5.62 -7.01
CA TYR A 289 20.84 -5.39 -5.95
C TYR A 289 21.42 -6.70 -5.38
N SER A 290 21.02 -7.87 -5.90
CA SER A 290 21.47 -9.18 -5.46
C SER A 290 21.43 -9.34 -3.93
N PRO A 291 20.26 -9.13 -3.28
CA PRO A 291 20.16 -9.15 -1.83
C PRO A 291 20.45 -10.54 -1.29
N GLU A 292 21.42 -10.67 -0.41
CA GLU A 292 21.78 -11.93 0.23
C GLU A 292 20.83 -12.26 1.39
N CYS A 293 20.52 -13.54 1.53
CA CYS A 293 19.69 -14.01 2.63
C CYS A 293 20.55 -14.29 3.87
N LEU A 294 20.41 -13.43 4.88
CA LEU A 294 21.17 -13.52 6.14
C LEU A 294 20.65 -14.59 7.10
N ARG A 295 19.58 -15.30 6.77
CA ARG A 295 18.97 -16.36 7.59
C ARG A 295 18.55 -17.52 6.70
N ASP A 296 18.33 -18.70 7.28
CA ASP A 296 17.66 -19.77 6.56
C ASP A 296 16.24 -19.32 6.19
N CYS A 297 15.99 -19.26 4.90
CA CYS A 297 14.74 -18.77 4.32
C CYS A 297 14.24 -19.79 3.30
N GLU A 298 12.99 -20.23 3.44
CA GLU A 298 12.34 -21.17 2.52
C GLU A 298 12.16 -20.61 1.10
N ASN A 299 12.20 -19.28 0.95
CA ASN A 299 12.01 -18.56 -0.32
C ASN A 299 13.33 -18.02 -0.88
N LYS A 300 14.39 -18.82 -0.85
CA LYS A 300 15.65 -18.46 -1.50
C LYS A 300 15.52 -18.58 -3.01
N GLY A 301 16.05 -17.58 -3.72
CA GLY A 301 16.23 -17.60 -5.16
C GLY A 301 17.47 -18.40 -5.56
N LYS A 302 17.83 -18.32 -6.83
CA LYS A 302 19.15 -18.81 -7.31
C LYS A 302 20.24 -18.03 -6.59
N ASP A 303 21.39 -18.66 -6.39
CA ASP A 303 22.57 -18.03 -5.78
C ASP A 303 22.35 -17.40 -4.40
N ASN A 304 21.49 -18.01 -3.58
CA ASN A 304 21.16 -17.55 -2.22
C ASN A 304 20.43 -16.18 -2.14
N GLU A 305 19.84 -15.73 -3.24
CA GLU A 305 19.09 -14.47 -3.32
C GLU A 305 17.92 -14.41 -2.32
N CYS A 306 17.80 -13.30 -1.58
CA CYS A 306 16.75 -13.08 -0.60
C CYS A 306 15.45 -12.57 -1.26
N ARG A 307 14.64 -13.46 -1.84
CA ARG A 307 13.34 -13.10 -2.44
C ARG A 307 12.35 -12.50 -1.46
N CYS A 308 12.45 -12.84 -0.17
CA CYS A 308 11.60 -12.22 0.86
C CYS A 308 11.83 -10.71 1.01
N ALA A 309 13.03 -10.22 0.72
CA ALA A 309 13.34 -8.78 0.75
C ALA A 309 12.63 -8.02 -0.37
N ALA A 310 12.34 -8.70 -1.48
CA ALA A 310 11.67 -8.13 -2.65
C ALA A 310 10.15 -7.99 -2.50
N LYS A 311 9.56 -8.46 -1.39
CA LYS A 311 8.14 -8.29 -1.09
C LYS A 311 7.84 -6.82 -0.78
N MET A 312 7.11 -6.16 -1.65
CA MET A 312 6.68 -4.77 -1.46
C MET A 312 5.65 -4.69 -0.33
N LYS A 313 5.86 -3.83 0.67
CA LYS A 313 4.86 -3.51 1.69
C LYS A 313 4.04 -2.31 1.23
N ILE A 314 2.75 -2.50 1.02
CA ILE A 314 1.84 -1.51 0.45
C ILE A 314 0.78 -1.11 1.45
N HIS A 315 0.73 0.18 1.77
CA HIS A 315 -0.43 0.84 2.34
C HIS A 315 -1.15 1.63 1.25
N ALA A 316 -2.47 1.54 1.18
CA ALA A 316 -3.28 2.28 0.23
C ALA A 316 -4.26 3.21 0.94
N GLU A 317 -4.49 4.40 0.38
CA GLU A 317 -5.47 5.36 0.89
C GLU A 317 -6.33 5.87 -0.27
N THR A 318 -7.64 5.98 -0.04
CA THR A 318 -8.57 6.51 -1.04
C THR A 318 -8.21 7.97 -1.38
N SER A 319 -8.21 8.29 -2.66
CA SER A 319 -7.70 9.56 -3.18
C SER A 319 -8.58 10.74 -2.81
N SER A 320 -7.98 11.78 -2.25
CA SER A 320 -8.67 13.05 -2.02
C SER A 320 -8.92 13.84 -3.32
N PHE A 321 -8.16 13.55 -4.39
CA PHE A 321 -8.32 14.22 -5.69
C PHE A 321 -9.69 13.96 -6.33
N ASN A 322 -10.28 12.79 -6.09
CA ASN A 322 -11.57 12.39 -6.66
C ASN A 322 -12.78 12.81 -5.82
N LEU A 323 -12.57 13.34 -4.63
CA LEU A 323 -13.67 13.73 -3.75
C LEU A 323 -14.31 15.03 -4.21
N THR A 324 -15.64 15.08 -4.12
CA THR A 324 -16.43 16.28 -4.42
C THR A 324 -16.83 17.03 -3.17
N LEU A 325 -16.95 18.35 -3.29
CA LEU A 325 -17.54 19.22 -2.27
C LEU A 325 -19.08 19.32 -2.38
N PHE A 326 -19.58 19.16 -3.60
CA PHE A 326 -21.01 19.23 -3.89
C PHE A 326 -21.60 17.83 -3.84
N ASP A 327 -22.72 17.66 -3.13
CA ASP A 327 -23.32 16.36 -2.88
C ASP A 327 -22.29 15.36 -2.31
N ALA A 328 -21.69 15.72 -1.20
CA ALA A 328 -20.55 15.02 -0.63
C ALA A 328 -20.85 13.56 -0.25
N HIS A 329 -22.11 13.17 -0.01
CA HIS A 329 -22.46 11.78 0.27
C HIS A 329 -22.14 10.84 -0.90
N VAL A 330 -22.05 11.34 -2.13
CA VAL A 330 -21.58 10.57 -3.30
C VAL A 330 -20.14 10.08 -3.11
N ASN A 331 -19.34 10.75 -2.26
CA ASN A 331 -18.01 10.29 -1.94
C ASN A 331 -18.00 8.90 -1.28
N LEU A 332 -19.06 8.49 -0.59
CA LEU A 332 -19.20 7.12 -0.06
C LEU A 332 -19.13 6.06 -1.16
N LEU A 333 -19.79 6.31 -2.30
CA LEU A 333 -19.74 5.40 -3.45
C LEU A 333 -18.37 5.38 -4.11
N ARG A 334 -17.70 6.55 -4.19
CA ARG A 334 -16.34 6.65 -4.73
C ARG A 334 -15.34 5.88 -3.88
N THR A 335 -15.28 6.17 -2.59
CA THR A 335 -14.33 5.54 -1.67
C THR A 335 -14.58 4.05 -1.51
N GLN A 336 -15.84 3.59 -1.58
CA GLN A 336 -16.17 2.16 -1.57
C GLN A 336 -15.55 1.43 -2.77
N THR A 337 -15.71 1.95 -3.98
CA THR A 337 -15.17 1.30 -5.19
C THR A 337 -13.64 1.40 -5.26
N GLU A 338 -13.06 2.50 -4.79
CA GLU A 338 -11.61 2.65 -4.62
C GLU A 338 -11.06 1.61 -3.63
N ALA A 339 -11.68 1.50 -2.45
CA ALA A 339 -11.31 0.50 -1.45
C ALA A 339 -11.41 -0.95 -1.99
N MET A 340 -12.48 -1.24 -2.73
CA MET A 340 -12.67 -2.55 -3.34
C MET A 340 -11.56 -2.88 -4.34
N SER A 341 -11.13 -1.92 -5.17
CA SER A 341 -10.02 -2.14 -6.11
C SER A 341 -8.71 -2.46 -5.41
N ALA A 342 -8.40 -1.76 -4.31
CA ALA A 342 -7.21 -2.00 -3.51
C ALA A 342 -7.24 -3.37 -2.79
N ALA A 343 -8.41 -3.76 -2.25
CA ALA A 343 -8.60 -5.07 -1.63
C ALA A 343 -8.38 -6.21 -2.63
N LEU A 344 -8.97 -6.12 -3.83
CA LEU A 344 -8.78 -7.10 -4.90
C LEU A 344 -7.33 -7.10 -5.44
N ALA A 345 -6.66 -5.98 -5.37
CA ALA A 345 -5.25 -5.87 -5.74
C ALA A 345 -4.29 -6.49 -4.71
N GLY A 346 -4.75 -6.80 -3.50
CA GLY A 346 -3.97 -7.45 -2.46
C GLY A 346 -3.02 -6.53 -1.71
N VAL A 347 -3.46 -5.33 -1.33
CA VAL A 347 -2.69 -4.41 -0.48
C VAL A 347 -2.55 -4.96 0.95
N ASP A 348 -1.56 -4.48 1.71
CA ASP A 348 -1.32 -4.94 3.08
C ASP A 348 -2.18 -4.23 4.11
N SER A 349 -2.48 -2.97 3.88
CA SER A 349 -3.35 -2.17 4.74
C SER A 349 -4.02 -1.05 3.95
N MET A 350 -5.13 -0.54 4.46
CA MET A 350 -5.94 0.46 3.77
C MET A 350 -6.51 1.47 4.75
N THR A 351 -6.54 2.74 4.31
CA THR A 351 -7.33 3.81 4.93
C THR A 351 -8.39 4.27 3.95
N VAL A 352 -9.65 4.24 4.37
CA VAL A 352 -10.78 4.79 3.62
C VAL A 352 -11.06 6.18 4.17
N THR A 353 -10.94 7.19 3.32
CA THR A 353 -11.14 8.57 3.70
C THR A 353 -12.62 8.86 3.96
N PRO A 354 -12.99 9.48 5.10
CA PRO A 354 -14.36 9.91 5.35
C PRO A 354 -14.89 10.85 4.27
N PHE A 355 -16.17 10.75 3.97
CA PHE A 355 -16.81 11.46 2.85
C PHE A 355 -16.76 13.00 2.98
N ASP A 356 -16.67 13.52 4.19
CA ASP A 356 -16.68 14.94 4.55
C ASP A 356 -15.28 15.56 4.72
N LYS A 357 -14.21 14.76 4.67
CA LYS A 357 -12.82 15.21 4.93
C LYS A 357 -12.38 16.41 4.08
N THR A 358 -13.02 16.66 2.95
CA THR A 358 -12.66 17.76 2.05
C THR A 358 -13.17 19.13 2.50
N TYR A 359 -14.12 19.19 3.40
CA TYR A 359 -14.78 20.45 3.81
C TYR A 359 -15.05 20.54 5.32
N ASP A 360 -14.97 19.44 6.05
CA ASP A 360 -15.19 19.40 7.50
C ASP A 360 -14.18 18.49 8.20
N ALA A 361 -14.07 18.63 9.51
CA ALA A 361 -13.34 17.69 10.32
C ALA A 361 -14.17 16.39 10.48
N PRO A 362 -13.62 15.22 10.16
CA PRO A 362 -14.31 13.96 10.35
C PRO A 362 -14.81 13.79 11.79
N ASN A 363 -16.00 13.24 11.93
CA ASN A 363 -16.64 12.98 13.21
C ASN A 363 -17.12 11.53 13.31
N GLU A 364 -17.72 11.13 14.43
CA GLU A 364 -18.15 9.74 14.64
C GLU A 364 -19.12 9.22 13.56
N PHE A 365 -19.94 10.09 12.98
CA PHE A 365 -20.86 9.71 11.90
C PHE A 365 -20.12 9.46 10.59
N SER A 366 -19.20 10.35 10.20
CA SER A 366 -18.48 10.24 8.94
C SER A 366 -17.36 9.19 8.95
N GLU A 367 -16.81 8.88 10.12
CA GLU A 367 -15.79 7.84 10.31
C GLU A 367 -16.37 6.42 10.42
N ARG A 368 -17.68 6.28 10.65
CA ARG A 368 -18.38 4.99 10.77
C ARG A 368 -18.50 4.26 9.43
#